data_d7a97d2ab3c7f63e2f992d97e0e9c815
#
_entry.id   d7a97d2ab3c7f63e2f992d97e0e9c815
#
_cell.length_a   1.000
_cell.length_b   1.000
_cell.length_c   1.000
_cell.angle_alpha   90.00
_cell.angle_beta   90.00
_cell.angle_gamma   90.00
#
_symmetry.space_group_name_H-M   'P 1'
#
loop_
_entity.id
_entity.type
_entity.pdbx_description
1 polymer ?
#
loop_
_entity_poly.entity_id
_entity_poly.type
_entity_poly.pdbx_seq_one_letter_code
_entity_poly.pdbx_strand_id
1 'polypeptide(L)'
;LAKVSDESLLVLLLLQAELGITSQCRFYRICHLFFGHNLLERSRFNRRTKQLIWLVQLIRQALSGAISPDTIVIMDSFPLPLCQPIRNHSAKIFNDCADIGYNAAKNLWFYGFKVHMLVTLSGFILNYVVTPASVHDIKVVDELLEGCRQSVVLADLGYLSQELKETLQQEGYHLWTPLRQNMVGAKQHNHWQLL
;
A
#
# COMPACT_ATOMS: atom_id res chain seq x y z
N LEU A 1 -25.75 -26.18 -5.69
CA LEU A 1 -26.05 -24.78 -5.46
C LEU A 1 -25.02 -24.21 -4.48
N ALA A 2 -24.35 -23.10 -4.82
CA ALA A 2 -23.42 -22.42 -3.92
C ALA A 2 -24.24 -21.86 -2.74
N LYS A 3 -23.89 -22.25 -1.52
CA LYS A 3 -24.56 -21.79 -0.29
C LYS A 3 -24.37 -20.29 -0.03
N VAL A 4 -23.29 -19.69 -0.57
CA VAL A 4 -22.93 -18.28 -0.40
C VAL A 4 -22.50 -17.74 -1.76
N SER A 5 -23.04 -16.59 -2.17
CA SER A 5 -22.66 -15.91 -3.41
C SER A 5 -21.29 -15.25 -3.32
N ASP A 6 -20.71 -14.86 -4.46
CA ASP A 6 -19.43 -14.12 -4.49
C ASP A 6 -19.57 -12.71 -3.92
N GLU A 7 -20.73 -12.04 -4.15
CA GLU A 7 -21.04 -10.76 -3.53
C GLU A 7 -21.03 -10.86 -1.99
N SER A 8 -21.67 -11.90 -1.44
CA SER A 8 -21.68 -12.12 0.02
C SER A 8 -20.28 -12.37 0.55
N LEU A 9 -19.43 -13.09 -0.19
CA LEU A 9 -18.03 -13.31 0.20
C LEU A 9 -17.21 -12.01 0.14
N LEU A 10 -17.44 -11.15 -0.85
CA LEU A 10 -16.80 -9.83 -0.93
C LEU A 10 -17.21 -8.94 0.24
N VAL A 11 -18.50 -8.90 0.58
CA VAL A 11 -18.97 -8.17 1.77
C VAL A 11 -18.29 -8.68 3.03
N LEU A 12 -18.15 -10.01 3.18
CA LEU A 12 -17.45 -10.59 4.33
C LEU A 12 -15.96 -10.24 4.35
N LEU A 13 -15.28 -10.17 3.21
CA LEU A 13 -13.88 -9.71 3.14
C LEU A 13 -13.73 -8.26 3.57
N LEU A 14 -14.62 -7.38 3.10
CA LEU A 14 -14.62 -5.96 3.49
C LEU A 14 -14.92 -5.82 4.99
N LEU A 15 -15.90 -6.58 5.50
CA LEU A 15 -16.22 -6.60 6.93
C LEU A 15 -15.04 -7.11 7.78
N GLN A 16 -14.29 -8.11 7.31
CA GLN A 16 -13.09 -8.59 7.99
C GLN A 16 -12.05 -7.48 8.13
N ALA A 17 -11.83 -6.71 7.07
CA ALA A 17 -10.90 -5.59 7.05
C ALA A 17 -11.36 -4.47 7.99
N GLU A 18 -12.63 -4.09 7.92
CA GLU A 18 -13.24 -3.04 8.78
C GLU A 18 -13.15 -3.38 10.27
N LEU A 19 -13.38 -4.65 10.63
CA LEU A 19 -13.25 -5.13 12.01
C LEU A 19 -11.80 -5.30 12.48
N GLY A 20 -10.80 -5.05 11.62
CA GLY A 20 -9.38 -5.22 11.95
C GLY A 20 -8.98 -6.66 12.28
N ILE A 21 -9.75 -7.66 11.81
CA ILE A 21 -9.47 -9.07 12.11
C ILE A 21 -8.46 -9.63 11.11
N THR A 22 -7.20 -9.65 11.48
CA THR A 22 -6.10 -10.13 10.63
C THR A 22 -6.13 -11.63 10.37
N SER A 23 -6.63 -12.42 11.33
CA SER A 23 -6.70 -13.88 11.22
C SER A 23 -7.98 -14.33 10.49
N GLN A 24 -7.83 -14.86 9.27
CA GLN A 24 -8.96 -15.41 8.52
C GLN A 24 -9.63 -16.60 9.25
N CYS A 25 -8.86 -17.40 9.97
CA CYS A 25 -9.41 -18.50 10.77
C CYS A 25 -10.30 -17.99 11.91
N ARG A 26 -9.88 -16.91 12.60
CA ARG A 26 -10.67 -16.26 13.64
C ARG A 26 -11.93 -15.63 13.04
N PHE A 27 -11.81 -14.94 11.94
CA PHE A 27 -12.95 -14.33 11.25
C PHE A 27 -13.96 -15.39 10.79
N TYR A 28 -13.49 -16.50 10.17
CA TYR A 28 -14.35 -17.61 9.77
C TYR A 28 -15.18 -18.17 10.94
N ARG A 29 -14.55 -18.35 12.12
CA ARG A 29 -15.27 -18.82 13.32
C ARG A 29 -16.39 -17.86 13.73
N ILE A 30 -16.14 -16.56 13.66
CA ILE A 30 -17.14 -15.53 13.94
C ILE A 30 -18.29 -15.62 12.93
N CYS A 31 -18.00 -15.66 11.64
CA CYS A 31 -19.00 -15.82 10.59
C CYS A 31 -19.83 -17.11 10.80
N HIS A 32 -19.19 -18.18 11.20
CA HIS A 32 -19.88 -19.46 11.44
C HIS A 32 -20.88 -19.39 12.61
N LEU A 33 -20.65 -18.54 13.61
CA LEU A 33 -21.62 -18.33 14.69
C LEU A 33 -22.91 -17.66 14.18
N PHE A 34 -22.81 -16.77 13.18
CA PHE A 34 -23.98 -16.06 12.65
C PHE A 34 -24.66 -16.80 11.50
N PHE A 35 -23.90 -17.45 10.63
CA PHE A 35 -24.42 -18.09 9.40
C PHE A 35 -24.58 -19.60 9.51
N GLY A 36 -23.93 -20.24 10.48
CA GLY A 36 -24.01 -21.67 10.74
C GLY A 36 -23.76 -22.53 9.48
N HIS A 37 -24.71 -23.43 9.20
CA HIS A 37 -24.65 -24.35 8.03
C HIS A 37 -24.82 -23.66 6.68
N ASN A 38 -25.21 -22.38 6.64
CA ASN A 38 -25.31 -21.61 5.40
C ASN A 38 -23.96 -21.09 4.93
N LEU A 39 -22.94 -21.07 5.80
CA LEU A 39 -21.59 -20.71 5.43
C LEU A 39 -20.90 -21.88 4.69
N LEU A 40 -19.98 -21.55 3.78
CA LEU A 40 -19.11 -22.55 3.15
C LEU A 40 -18.23 -23.24 4.20
N GLU A 41 -17.83 -24.48 3.92
CA GLU A 41 -16.79 -25.15 4.69
C GLU A 41 -15.49 -24.30 4.65
N ARG A 42 -14.73 -24.30 5.76
CA ARG A 42 -13.58 -23.41 5.97
C ARG A 42 -12.56 -23.41 4.82
N SER A 43 -12.21 -24.57 4.28
CA SER A 43 -11.24 -24.66 3.18
C SER A 43 -11.78 -24.05 1.90
N ARG A 44 -13.08 -24.23 1.62
CA ARG A 44 -13.76 -23.64 0.47
C ARG A 44 -13.90 -22.12 0.65
N PHE A 45 -14.26 -21.67 1.84
CA PHE A 45 -14.32 -20.25 2.19
C PHE A 45 -12.96 -19.59 1.90
N ASN A 46 -11.86 -20.13 2.45
CA ASN A 46 -10.52 -19.61 2.24
C ASN A 46 -10.11 -19.58 0.76
N ARG A 47 -10.39 -20.64 -0.01
CA ARG A 47 -10.07 -20.68 -1.45
C ARG A 47 -10.86 -19.65 -2.24
N ARG A 48 -12.18 -19.57 -2.04
CA ARG A 48 -13.02 -18.63 -2.78
C ARG A 48 -12.70 -17.18 -2.43
N THR A 49 -12.47 -16.85 -1.16
CA THR A 49 -12.08 -15.49 -0.77
C THR A 49 -10.74 -15.09 -1.40
N LYS A 50 -9.75 -15.99 -1.47
CA LYS A 50 -8.49 -15.71 -2.19
C LYS A 50 -8.69 -15.49 -3.69
N GLN A 51 -9.58 -16.25 -4.32
CA GLN A 51 -9.91 -16.09 -5.74
C GLN A 51 -10.62 -14.75 -6.04
N LEU A 52 -11.26 -14.12 -5.06
CA LEU A 52 -11.97 -12.86 -5.22
C LEU A 52 -11.09 -11.61 -4.96
N ILE A 53 -9.83 -11.78 -4.53
CA ILE A 53 -8.94 -10.63 -4.24
C ILE A 53 -8.74 -9.75 -5.49
N TRP A 54 -8.62 -10.34 -6.68
CA TRP A 54 -8.50 -9.58 -7.92
C TRP A 54 -9.74 -8.69 -8.18
N LEU A 55 -10.92 -9.15 -7.79
CA LEU A 55 -12.17 -8.37 -7.94
C LEU A 55 -12.20 -7.19 -6.96
N VAL A 56 -11.67 -7.35 -5.74
CA VAL A 56 -11.46 -6.24 -4.80
C VAL A 56 -10.54 -5.17 -5.44
N GLN A 57 -9.49 -5.61 -6.13
CA GLN A 57 -8.59 -4.71 -6.85
C GLN A 57 -9.31 -3.95 -7.98
N LEU A 58 -10.12 -4.63 -8.78
CA LEU A 58 -10.91 -3.99 -9.84
C LEU A 58 -11.91 -2.98 -9.26
N ILE A 59 -12.59 -3.32 -8.17
CA ILE A 59 -13.52 -2.41 -7.48
C ILE A 59 -12.76 -1.17 -7.00
N ARG A 60 -11.59 -1.35 -6.39
CA ARG A 60 -10.74 -0.23 -5.96
C ARG A 60 -10.38 0.67 -7.13
N GLN A 61 -9.92 0.11 -8.25
CA GLN A 61 -9.56 0.88 -9.45
C GLN A 61 -10.75 1.64 -10.03
N ALA A 62 -11.92 1.00 -10.09
CA ALA A 62 -13.15 1.65 -10.55
C ALA A 62 -13.57 2.81 -9.65
N LEU A 63 -13.49 2.62 -8.33
CA LEU A 63 -13.77 3.67 -7.34
C LEU A 63 -12.76 4.81 -7.46
N SER A 64 -11.45 4.50 -7.55
CA SER A 64 -10.40 5.52 -7.71
C SER A 64 -10.58 6.36 -8.97
N GLY A 65 -11.05 5.75 -10.06
CA GLY A 65 -11.35 6.46 -11.32
C GLY A 65 -12.59 7.37 -11.24
N ALA A 66 -13.54 7.07 -10.36
CA ALA A 66 -14.75 7.85 -10.14
C ALA A 66 -14.56 8.96 -9.08
N ILE A 67 -13.55 8.83 -8.23
CA ILE A 67 -13.30 9.76 -7.11
C ILE A 67 -12.28 10.79 -7.56
N SER A 68 -12.81 12.01 -7.69
CA SER A 68 -12.20 13.23 -7.37
C SER A 68 -11.28 14.06 -8.17
N PRO A 69 -11.54 15.33 -8.00
CA PRO A 69 -10.80 16.44 -8.57
C PRO A 69 -9.55 16.85 -7.77
N ASP A 70 -9.06 16.07 -6.81
CA ASP A 70 -7.82 16.43 -6.12
C ASP A 70 -6.69 16.54 -7.13
N THR A 71 -6.06 17.70 -7.21
CA THR A 71 -4.91 17.95 -8.09
C THR A 71 -3.60 17.51 -7.45
N ILE A 72 -3.63 17.21 -6.15
CA ILE A 72 -2.47 16.86 -5.32
C ILE A 72 -2.60 15.43 -4.85
N VAL A 73 -1.52 14.68 -4.97
CA VAL A 73 -1.37 13.32 -4.40
C VAL A 73 -0.16 13.25 -3.48
N ILE A 74 -0.22 12.35 -2.55
CA ILE A 74 0.85 12.06 -1.60
C ILE A 74 1.40 10.68 -1.90
N MET A 75 2.71 10.58 -1.99
CA MET A 75 3.44 9.33 -2.20
C MET A 75 4.31 9.04 -0.97
N ASP A 76 4.10 7.87 -0.37
CA ASP A 76 4.83 7.44 0.83
C ASP A 76 5.01 5.93 0.84
N SER A 77 5.93 5.44 1.66
CA SER A 77 6.18 4.02 1.84
C SER A 77 6.22 3.61 3.30
N PHE A 78 5.77 2.40 3.59
CA PHE A 78 5.84 1.84 4.93
C PHE A 78 6.28 0.37 4.92
N PRO A 79 6.96 -0.09 6.00
CA PRO A 79 7.43 -1.46 6.11
C PRO A 79 6.28 -2.44 6.36
N LEU A 80 6.38 -3.61 5.73
CA LEU A 80 5.53 -4.78 5.97
C LEU A 80 6.42 -5.94 6.46
N PRO A 81 6.79 -5.99 7.76
CA PRO A 81 7.66 -7.01 8.31
C PRO A 81 6.96 -8.37 8.36
N LEU A 82 7.67 -9.43 7.97
CA LEU A 82 7.17 -10.82 7.98
C LEU A 82 7.48 -11.56 9.28
N CYS A 83 8.47 -11.09 10.02
CA CYS A 83 8.87 -11.71 11.28
C CYS A 83 9.42 -10.68 12.28
N GLN A 84 9.66 -11.12 13.51
CA GLN A 84 10.34 -10.30 14.51
C GLN A 84 11.81 -10.05 14.10
N PRO A 85 12.40 -8.89 14.42
CA PRO A 85 13.74 -8.48 13.98
C PRO A 85 14.84 -9.52 14.29
N ILE A 86 14.76 -10.19 15.43
CA ILE A 86 15.71 -11.22 15.84
C ILE A 86 15.77 -12.42 14.86
N ARG A 87 14.73 -12.59 14.03
CA ARG A 87 14.62 -13.70 13.07
C ARG A 87 14.96 -13.29 11.63
N ASN A 88 15.35 -12.05 11.38
CA ASN A 88 15.57 -11.54 10.02
C ASN A 88 16.47 -12.44 9.18
N HIS A 89 17.60 -12.87 9.75
CA HIS A 89 18.61 -13.68 9.04
C HIS A 89 18.27 -15.18 8.96
N SER A 90 17.27 -15.65 9.70
CA SER A 90 16.84 -17.05 9.70
C SER A 90 15.46 -17.27 9.09
N ALA A 91 14.82 -16.20 8.62
CA ALA A 91 13.50 -16.27 8.01
C ALA A 91 13.56 -17.00 6.66
N LYS A 92 12.66 -17.97 6.49
CA LYS A 92 12.53 -18.75 5.24
C LYS A 92 11.23 -18.46 4.49
N ILE A 93 10.35 -17.65 5.09
CA ILE A 93 9.06 -17.32 4.51
C ILE A 93 9.28 -16.30 3.39
N PHE A 94 8.78 -16.57 2.19
CA PHE A 94 8.99 -15.72 1.00
C PHE A 94 10.48 -15.44 0.69
N ASN A 95 11.35 -16.43 0.88
CA ASN A 95 12.81 -16.28 0.73
C ASN A 95 13.27 -15.96 -0.71
N ASP A 96 12.40 -16.16 -1.68
CA ASP A 96 12.57 -15.87 -3.11
C ASP A 96 12.17 -14.46 -3.51
N CYS A 97 11.38 -13.76 -2.67
CA CYS A 97 10.81 -12.46 -3.03
C CYS A 97 10.80 -11.42 -1.88
N ALA A 98 11.07 -11.81 -0.63
CA ALA A 98 11.24 -10.88 0.48
C ALA A 98 12.73 -10.60 0.74
N ASP A 99 13.03 -9.46 1.36
CA ASP A 99 14.41 -9.08 1.65
C ASP A 99 14.51 -8.27 2.95
N ILE A 100 15.75 -7.97 3.37
CA ILE A 100 16.03 -7.14 4.54
C ILE A 100 16.07 -5.67 4.12
N GLY A 101 15.27 -4.85 4.76
CA GLY A 101 15.25 -3.40 4.61
C GLY A 101 15.47 -2.68 5.94
N TYR A 102 15.65 -1.37 5.85
CA TYR A 102 15.85 -0.51 7.00
C TYR A 102 14.73 0.51 7.13
N ASN A 103 14.15 0.60 8.32
CA ASN A 103 13.17 1.62 8.66
C ASN A 103 13.86 2.73 9.46
N ALA A 104 14.09 3.87 8.82
CA ALA A 104 14.78 5.01 9.41
C ALA A 104 14.01 5.62 10.59
N ALA A 105 12.70 5.72 10.53
CA ALA A 105 11.87 6.30 11.57
C ALA A 105 11.91 5.48 12.88
N LYS A 106 12.07 4.16 12.79
CA LYS A 106 12.17 3.26 13.94
C LYS A 106 13.61 2.84 14.25
N ASN A 107 14.58 3.27 13.44
CA ASN A 107 15.99 2.83 13.51
C ASN A 107 16.11 1.30 13.60
N LEU A 108 15.42 0.58 12.70
CA LEU A 108 15.27 -0.86 12.81
C LEU A 108 15.38 -1.55 11.46
N TRP A 109 16.20 -2.62 11.40
CA TRP A 109 16.23 -3.55 10.30
C TRP A 109 15.06 -4.52 10.39
N PHE A 110 14.40 -4.82 9.27
CA PHE A 110 13.31 -5.79 9.20
C PHE A 110 13.42 -6.65 7.95
N TYR A 111 12.94 -7.87 8.03
CA TYR A 111 12.81 -8.79 6.90
C TYR A 111 11.36 -8.77 6.42
N GLY A 112 11.16 -8.55 5.13
CA GLY A 112 9.82 -8.55 4.53
C GLY A 112 9.72 -7.72 3.27
N PHE A 113 8.64 -6.96 3.20
CA PHE A 113 8.28 -6.12 2.07
C PHE A 113 8.16 -4.65 2.48
N LYS A 114 8.15 -3.80 1.49
CA LYS A 114 7.79 -2.39 1.60
C LYS A 114 6.55 -2.14 0.74
N VAL A 115 5.58 -1.44 1.27
CA VAL A 115 4.39 -1.02 0.53
C VAL A 115 4.53 0.46 0.22
N HIS A 116 4.55 0.78 -1.07
CA HIS A 116 4.53 2.15 -1.56
C HIS A 116 3.10 2.49 -1.93
N MET A 117 2.62 3.65 -1.54
CA MET A 117 1.23 4.06 -1.77
C MET A 117 1.16 5.44 -2.40
N LEU A 118 0.20 5.61 -3.29
CA LEU A 118 -0.22 6.89 -3.83
C LEU A 118 -1.63 7.18 -3.33
N VAL A 119 -1.79 8.26 -2.57
CA VAL A 119 -3.07 8.63 -1.96
C VAL A 119 -3.43 10.08 -2.28
N THR A 120 -4.72 10.39 -2.36
CA THR A 120 -5.20 11.76 -2.48
C THR A 120 -5.15 12.48 -1.12
N LEU A 121 -5.29 13.82 -1.12
CA LEU A 121 -5.44 14.58 0.13
C LEU A 121 -6.66 14.15 0.94
N SER A 122 -7.71 13.68 0.27
CA SER A 122 -8.92 13.14 0.89
C SER A 122 -8.74 11.72 1.46
N GLY A 123 -7.54 11.11 1.32
CA GLY A 123 -7.21 9.79 1.87
C GLY A 123 -7.58 8.60 0.97
N PHE A 124 -7.99 8.82 -0.29
CA PHE A 124 -8.26 7.72 -1.22
C PHE A 124 -6.97 7.13 -1.79
N ILE A 125 -6.86 5.80 -1.75
CA ILE A 125 -5.73 5.08 -2.33
C ILE A 125 -5.93 4.97 -3.84
N LEU A 126 -5.10 5.67 -4.61
CA LEU A 126 -5.12 5.62 -6.08
C LEU A 126 -4.36 4.40 -6.59
N ASN A 127 -3.15 4.19 -6.07
CA ASN A 127 -2.31 3.06 -6.46
C ASN A 127 -1.44 2.59 -5.29
N TYR A 128 -0.92 1.37 -5.39
CA TYR A 128 0.08 0.84 -4.47
C TYR A 128 0.96 -0.20 -5.16
N VAL A 129 2.20 -0.26 -4.73
CA VAL A 129 3.21 -1.25 -5.19
C VAL A 129 3.81 -1.92 -3.97
N VAL A 130 4.00 -3.23 -4.04
CA VAL A 130 4.64 -4.02 -2.97
C VAL A 130 5.97 -4.52 -3.48
N THR A 131 7.06 -4.15 -2.83
CA THR A 131 8.42 -4.54 -3.21
C THR A 131 9.13 -5.29 -2.09
N PRO A 132 10.21 -6.06 -2.37
CA PRO A 132 11.15 -6.47 -1.34
C PRO A 132 11.62 -5.26 -0.51
N ALA A 133 11.82 -5.45 0.78
CA ALA A 133 12.14 -4.34 1.71
C ALA A 133 13.44 -3.59 1.37
N SER A 134 14.37 -4.20 0.61
CA SER A 134 15.62 -3.59 0.15
C SER A 134 15.47 -2.62 -1.02
N VAL A 135 14.34 -2.65 -1.73
CA VAL A 135 14.11 -1.79 -2.91
C VAL A 135 14.02 -0.33 -2.49
N HIS A 136 14.76 0.51 -3.18
CA HIS A 136 14.75 1.96 -2.94
C HIS A 136 13.46 2.59 -3.48
N ASP A 137 12.90 3.54 -2.74
CA ASP A 137 11.58 4.15 -3.03
C ASP A 137 11.50 4.78 -4.43
N ILE A 138 12.58 5.38 -4.90
CA ILE A 138 12.66 6.01 -6.24
C ILE A 138 12.37 5.02 -7.39
N LYS A 139 12.74 3.75 -7.22
CA LYS A 139 12.63 2.75 -8.31
C LYS A 139 11.22 2.34 -8.68
N VAL A 140 10.24 2.68 -7.86
CA VAL A 140 8.84 2.28 -8.05
C VAL A 140 7.93 3.45 -8.45
N VAL A 141 8.50 4.63 -8.62
CA VAL A 141 7.72 5.85 -8.86
C VAL A 141 6.92 5.75 -10.17
N ASP A 142 7.52 5.27 -11.23
CA ASP A 142 6.86 5.13 -12.54
C ASP A 142 5.66 4.18 -12.45
N GLU A 143 5.84 3.00 -11.82
CA GLU A 143 4.76 2.04 -11.61
C GLU A 143 3.67 2.62 -10.69
N LEU A 144 4.06 3.38 -9.67
CA LEU A 144 3.14 3.97 -8.71
C LEU A 144 2.30 5.10 -9.33
N LEU A 145 2.87 5.86 -10.26
CA LEU A 145 2.20 6.95 -10.99
C LEU A 145 1.45 6.47 -12.23
N GLU A 146 1.53 5.18 -12.59
CA GLU A 146 0.82 4.64 -13.74
C GLU A 146 -0.68 4.95 -13.67
N GLY A 147 -1.19 5.64 -14.69
CA GLY A 147 -2.59 6.05 -14.75
C GLY A 147 -2.99 7.20 -13.81
N CYS A 148 -2.05 7.79 -13.08
CA CYS A 148 -2.28 8.98 -12.26
C CYS A 148 -2.57 10.20 -13.15
N ARG A 149 -3.63 10.94 -12.83
CA ARG A 149 -4.04 12.15 -13.56
C ARG A 149 -3.68 13.44 -12.84
N GLN A 150 -3.24 13.33 -11.60
CA GLN A 150 -2.88 14.45 -10.75
C GLN A 150 -1.48 14.93 -11.08
N SER A 151 -1.31 16.25 -11.21
CA SER A 151 -0.05 16.83 -11.63
C SER A 151 0.92 17.16 -10.49
N VAL A 152 0.44 17.26 -9.26
CA VAL A 152 1.28 17.60 -8.09
C VAL A 152 1.45 16.38 -7.19
N VAL A 153 2.69 15.97 -6.99
CA VAL A 153 3.07 14.82 -6.18
C VAL A 153 3.89 15.28 -4.98
N LEU A 154 3.38 15.08 -3.79
CA LEU A 154 4.10 15.31 -2.54
C LEU A 154 4.74 14.00 -2.09
N ALA A 155 6.01 14.02 -1.74
CA ALA A 155 6.72 12.86 -1.26
C ALA A 155 7.70 13.20 -0.15
N ASP A 156 8.17 12.21 0.59
CA ASP A 156 9.13 12.37 1.65
C ASP A 156 10.59 12.47 1.14
N LEU A 157 11.55 12.57 2.07
CA LEU A 157 12.99 12.63 1.77
C LEU A 157 13.54 11.37 1.06
N GLY A 158 12.85 10.24 1.14
CA GLY A 158 13.22 9.01 0.45
C GLY A 158 13.15 9.12 -1.07
N TYR A 159 12.34 10.05 -1.57
CA TYR A 159 12.16 10.35 -2.99
C TYR A 159 12.97 11.55 -3.48
N LEU A 160 13.83 12.11 -2.64
CA LEU A 160 14.64 13.27 -2.99
C LEU A 160 15.72 12.91 -4.02
N SER A 161 15.47 13.20 -5.29
CA SER A 161 16.38 13.03 -6.41
C SER A 161 16.15 14.15 -7.44
N GLN A 162 17.22 14.79 -7.87
CA GLN A 162 17.13 15.80 -8.90
C GLN A 162 16.76 15.17 -10.26
N GLU A 163 17.36 14.05 -10.60
CA GLU A 163 17.05 13.29 -11.82
C GLU A 163 15.58 12.87 -11.88
N LEU A 164 15.05 12.31 -10.78
CA LEU A 164 13.62 11.94 -10.69
C LEU A 164 12.73 13.16 -10.90
N LYS A 165 13.06 14.29 -10.28
CA LYS A 165 12.29 15.54 -10.40
C LYS A 165 12.23 16.04 -11.84
N GLU A 166 13.36 15.99 -12.56
CA GLU A 166 13.47 16.41 -13.96
C GLU A 166 12.69 15.46 -14.88
N THR A 167 12.80 14.15 -14.67
CA THR A 167 12.05 13.13 -15.43
C THR A 167 10.55 13.33 -15.26
N LEU A 168 10.08 13.42 -14.03
CA LEU A 168 8.66 13.61 -13.72
C LEU A 168 8.14 14.95 -14.28
N GLN A 169 8.96 16.00 -14.27
CA GLN A 169 8.58 17.29 -14.85
C GLN A 169 8.38 17.21 -16.37
N GLN A 170 9.17 16.41 -17.08
CA GLN A 170 8.99 16.17 -18.51
C GLN A 170 7.70 15.40 -18.80
N GLU A 171 7.25 14.55 -17.88
CA GLU A 171 5.99 13.82 -17.94
C GLU A 171 4.77 14.64 -17.48
N GLY A 172 4.99 15.88 -17.04
CA GLY A 172 3.92 16.79 -16.59
C GLY A 172 3.60 16.72 -15.11
N TYR A 173 4.42 16.03 -14.30
CA TYR A 173 4.27 15.99 -12.84
C TYR A 173 5.17 17.03 -12.16
N HIS A 174 4.67 17.61 -11.09
CA HIS A 174 5.42 18.47 -10.19
C HIS A 174 5.71 17.73 -8.89
N LEU A 175 6.90 17.12 -8.79
CA LEU A 175 7.36 16.47 -7.57
C LEU A 175 7.84 17.50 -6.55
N TRP A 176 7.21 17.53 -5.39
CA TRP A 176 7.69 18.28 -4.23
C TRP A 176 8.17 17.32 -3.16
N THR A 177 9.40 17.50 -2.71
CA THR A 177 9.99 16.78 -1.57
C THR A 177 10.65 17.78 -0.63
N PRO A 178 10.66 17.55 0.69
CA PRO A 178 11.43 18.39 1.58
C PRO A 178 12.94 18.29 1.25
N LEU A 179 13.69 19.34 1.54
CA LEU A 179 15.14 19.34 1.44
C LEU A 179 15.75 18.88 2.78
N ARG A 180 16.90 18.22 2.72
CA ARG A 180 17.65 17.89 3.93
C ARG A 180 18.11 19.16 4.62
N GLN A 181 18.15 19.16 5.95
CA GLN A 181 18.47 20.36 6.76
C GLN A 181 19.82 21.03 6.41
N ASN A 182 20.78 20.25 5.91
CA ASN A 182 22.09 20.73 5.48
C ASN A 182 22.12 21.28 4.03
N MET A 183 20.99 21.24 3.31
CA MET A 183 20.90 21.78 1.95
C MET A 183 20.60 23.28 1.97
N VAL A 184 21.15 23.99 0.98
CA VAL A 184 20.91 25.43 0.82
C VAL A 184 19.43 25.68 0.56
N GLY A 185 18.86 26.64 1.29
CA GLY A 185 17.44 27.01 1.14
C GLY A 185 16.45 26.09 1.86
N ALA A 186 16.90 25.03 2.56
CA ALA A 186 16.01 24.06 3.20
C ALA A 186 14.98 24.69 4.15
N LYS A 187 15.37 25.71 4.94
CA LYS A 187 14.45 26.38 5.88
C LYS A 187 13.27 27.06 5.18
N GLN A 188 13.53 27.69 4.02
CA GLN A 188 12.50 28.38 3.25
C GLN A 188 11.66 27.38 2.46
N HIS A 189 12.30 26.39 1.82
CA HIS A 189 11.62 25.37 1.00
C HIS A 189 10.71 24.48 1.83
N ASN A 190 11.12 24.08 3.05
CA ASN A 190 10.36 23.18 3.91
C ASN A 190 9.26 23.89 4.71
N HIS A 191 8.96 25.13 4.41
CA HIS A 191 7.90 25.87 5.10
C HIS A 191 6.54 25.49 4.53
N TRP A 192 5.85 24.60 5.17
CA TRP A 192 4.57 24.02 4.78
C TRP A 192 3.45 25.03 4.49
N GLN A 193 3.51 26.20 5.11
CA GLN A 193 2.46 27.22 5.04
C GLN A 193 2.40 27.95 3.69
N LEU A 194 3.25 27.56 2.75
CA LEU A 194 3.28 28.13 1.40
C LEU A 194 2.65 27.20 0.34
N LEU A 195 2.16 26.03 0.72
CA LEU A 195 1.33 25.13 -0.07
C LEU A 195 -0.13 25.23 0.37
#